data_3fb127e76d9f7a3fa380ef93e043ad2d
#
_entry.id   3fb127e76d9f7a3fa380ef93e043ad2d
#
_cell.length_a   1.000
_cell.length_b   1.000
_cell.length_c   1.000
_cell.angle_alpha   90.00
_cell.angle_beta   90.00
_cell.angle_gamma   90.00
#
_symmetry.space_group_name_H-M   'P 1'
#
loop_
_entity.id
_entity.type
_entity.pdbx_description
1 polymer ?
#
loop_
_entity_poly.entity_id
_entity_poly.type
_entity_poly.pdbx_seq_one_letter_code
_entity_poly.pdbx_strand_id
1 'polypeptide(L)'
;SQMRGRPNTRTVLTFVGKGDEKPLVVPFVREIIKVRSGKSNLVEPGFGYVRVVQFQEATAASLAEHLTQLYAKGPLTGLVLDLRNDPGGLLHGSVGVSAAFLPADTLVVSTDGRTPDAKRKYMATPDDYLRGTRTDFLKDLPAGVKNVPMVVLVNGGSASASEIVAGALQDHKRAKVLGTQTFGKGSVQTILPLTNKIGRASCRERV
;
A
#
# COMPACT_ATOMS: atom_id res chain seq x y z
N SER A 1 17.69 11.67 -11.69
CA SER A 1 16.71 12.55 -12.36
C SER A 1 16.88 13.97 -11.85
N GLN A 2 17.04 14.94 -12.72
CA GLN A 2 17.17 16.38 -12.36
C GLN A 2 15.88 16.95 -11.74
N MET A 3 14.73 16.29 -11.92
CA MET A 3 13.46 16.70 -11.31
C MET A 3 13.41 16.45 -9.80
N ARG A 4 14.07 15.40 -9.29
CA ARG A 4 14.11 15.08 -7.87
C ARG A 4 15.22 15.87 -7.17
N GLY A 5 15.01 16.23 -5.91
CA GLY A 5 15.98 16.96 -5.08
C GLY A 5 15.45 17.16 -3.66
N ARG A 6 16.21 17.88 -2.85
CA ARG A 6 15.81 18.20 -1.46
C ARG A 6 14.54 19.06 -1.47
N PRO A 7 13.61 18.86 -0.50
CA PRO A 7 12.48 19.75 -0.32
C PRO A 7 12.92 21.21 -0.19
N ASN A 8 12.05 22.14 -0.59
CA ASN A 8 12.28 23.59 -0.60
C ASN A 8 13.40 24.06 -1.53
N THR A 9 13.90 23.20 -2.46
CA THR A 9 14.83 23.63 -3.52
C THR A 9 14.07 23.93 -4.80
N ARG A 10 14.54 24.92 -5.55
CA ARG A 10 13.94 25.30 -6.85
C ARG A 10 14.45 24.40 -7.97
N THR A 11 13.60 24.13 -8.92
CA THR A 11 13.94 23.54 -10.22
C THR A 11 13.14 24.25 -11.31
N VAL A 12 13.67 24.27 -12.51
CA VAL A 12 13.00 24.87 -13.67
C VAL A 12 12.77 23.77 -14.69
N LEU A 13 11.55 23.64 -15.14
CA LEU A 13 11.19 22.71 -16.20
C LEU A 13 10.74 23.47 -17.44
N THR A 14 11.22 23.03 -18.59
CA THR A 14 10.81 23.55 -19.89
C THR A 14 9.89 22.54 -20.54
N PHE A 15 8.65 22.95 -20.82
CA PHE A 15 7.65 22.16 -21.49
C PHE A 15 7.57 22.57 -22.95
N VAL A 16 7.50 21.58 -23.84
CA VAL A 16 7.25 21.79 -25.26
C VAL A 16 5.99 21.00 -25.61
N GLY A 17 4.91 21.71 -25.92
CA GLY A 17 3.66 21.09 -26.37
C GLY A 17 3.74 20.70 -27.85
N LYS A 18 2.97 19.71 -28.26
CA LYS A 18 2.88 19.33 -29.68
C LYS A 18 2.14 20.43 -30.44
N GLY A 19 2.85 21.21 -31.22
CA GLY A 19 2.33 22.34 -31.99
C GLY A 19 2.56 23.73 -31.38
N ASP A 20 3.25 23.83 -30.23
CA ASP A 20 3.60 25.09 -29.64
C ASP A 20 4.86 25.68 -30.31
N GLU A 21 4.78 26.94 -30.74
CA GLU A 21 5.94 27.65 -31.33
C GLU A 21 7.01 28.06 -30.30
N LYS A 22 6.62 28.14 -29.00
CA LYS A 22 7.52 28.55 -27.92
C LYS A 22 7.48 27.62 -26.72
N PRO A 23 8.65 27.24 -26.20
CA PRO A 23 8.70 26.46 -24.96
C PRO A 23 8.16 27.24 -23.76
N LEU A 24 7.37 26.58 -22.92
CA LEU A 24 6.90 27.12 -21.64
C LEU A 24 7.92 26.80 -20.54
N VAL A 25 8.51 27.81 -19.95
CA VAL A 25 9.49 27.67 -18.86
C VAL A 25 8.77 27.91 -17.51
N VAL A 26 8.71 26.89 -16.65
CA VAL A 26 8.00 26.96 -15.38
C VAL A 26 8.94 26.67 -14.22
N PRO A 27 9.10 27.60 -13.27
CA PRO A 27 9.82 27.34 -12.04
C PRO A 27 8.94 26.57 -11.04
N PHE A 28 9.51 25.55 -10.40
CA PHE A 28 8.86 24.78 -9.34
C PHE A 28 9.71 24.80 -8.07
N VAL A 29 9.04 24.77 -6.93
CA VAL A 29 9.64 24.47 -5.64
C VAL A 29 9.36 23.01 -5.33
N ARG A 30 10.39 22.24 -4.99
CA ARG A 30 10.23 20.83 -4.63
C ARG A 30 9.59 20.71 -3.25
N GLU A 31 8.58 19.89 -3.15
CA GLU A 31 7.90 19.57 -1.90
C GLU A 31 7.78 18.06 -1.71
N ILE A 32 7.55 17.64 -0.48
CA ILE A 32 7.15 16.27 -0.18
C ILE A 32 5.67 16.14 -0.51
N ILE A 33 5.36 15.49 -1.62
CA ILE A 33 3.98 15.24 -2.03
C ILE A 33 3.38 14.17 -1.12
N LYS A 34 2.52 14.58 -0.20
CA LYS A 34 1.71 13.66 0.61
C LYS A 34 0.49 13.24 -0.21
N VAL A 35 0.58 12.13 -0.92
CA VAL A 35 -0.57 11.54 -1.58
C VAL A 35 -1.41 10.83 -0.51
N ARG A 36 -2.67 11.20 -0.38
CA ARG A 36 -3.60 10.48 0.50
C ARG A 36 -3.81 9.08 -0.06
N SER A 37 -3.27 8.07 0.63
CA SER A 37 -3.36 6.67 0.22
C SER A 37 -4.71 6.02 0.55
N GLY A 38 -5.61 6.72 1.28
CA GLY A 38 -6.89 6.18 1.69
C GLY A 38 -7.99 7.22 1.88
N LYS A 39 -9.22 6.72 1.92
CA LYS A 39 -10.45 7.46 2.28
C LYS A 39 -11.31 6.54 3.14
N SER A 40 -12.05 7.10 4.10
CA SER A 40 -13.01 6.33 4.90
C SER A 40 -14.29 7.12 5.17
N ASN A 41 -15.39 6.41 5.28
CA ASN A 41 -16.67 6.94 5.72
C ASN A 41 -17.54 5.82 6.31
N LEU A 42 -18.58 6.17 7.05
CA LEU A 42 -19.68 5.27 7.31
C LEU A 42 -20.64 5.33 6.11
N VAL A 43 -20.99 4.17 5.57
CA VAL A 43 -22.02 4.07 4.52
C VAL A 43 -23.41 4.15 5.16
N GLU A 44 -23.56 3.43 6.27
CA GLU A 44 -24.73 3.41 7.15
C GLU A 44 -24.24 3.28 8.61
N PRO A 45 -25.08 3.52 9.61
CA PRO A 45 -24.72 3.28 11.01
C PRO A 45 -24.20 1.84 11.21
N GLY A 46 -22.99 1.71 11.76
CA GLY A 46 -22.31 0.44 11.96
C GLY A 46 -21.63 -0.16 10.73
N PHE A 47 -21.73 0.41 9.53
CA PHE A 47 -21.07 -0.09 8.33
C PHE A 47 -19.97 0.84 7.86
N GLY A 48 -18.73 0.43 8.11
CA GLY A 48 -17.53 1.17 7.71
C GLY A 48 -17.11 0.88 6.27
N TYR A 49 -16.62 1.89 5.60
CA TYR A 49 -15.99 1.79 4.27
C TYR A 49 -14.62 2.45 4.34
N VAL A 50 -13.60 1.72 3.91
CA VAL A 50 -12.23 2.22 3.76
C VAL A 50 -11.73 1.87 2.38
N ARG A 51 -11.18 2.84 1.66
CA ARG A 51 -10.57 2.64 0.36
C ARG A 51 -9.08 2.90 0.45
N VAL A 52 -8.27 2.00 -0.10
CA VAL A 52 -6.84 2.17 -0.34
C VAL A 52 -6.65 2.32 -1.85
N VAL A 53 -5.92 3.35 -2.26
CA VAL A 53 -5.73 3.68 -3.69
C VAL A 53 -4.31 3.42 -4.18
N GLN A 54 -3.36 3.28 -3.25
CA GLN A 54 -1.96 2.96 -3.53
C GLN A 54 -1.24 2.58 -2.24
N PHE A 55 -0.26 1.67 -2.33
CA PHE A 55 0.57 1.27 -1.20
C PHE A 55 1.88 2.08 -1.14
N GLN A 56 1.95 2.99 -0.19
CA GLN A 56 3.10 3.84 0.13
C GLN A 56 3.59 3.57 1.57
N GLU A 57 4.70 4.20 1.99
CA GLU A 57 5.24 4.08 3.35
C GLU A 57 4.18 4.34 4.45
N ALA A 58 3.37 5.37 4.26
CA ALA A 58 2.37 5.77 5.26
C ALA A 58 1.03 5.03 5.14
N THR A 59 0.84 4.12 4.18
CA THR A 59 -0.50 3.55 3.88
C THR A 59 -1.07 2.78 5.05
N ALA A 60 -0.28 1.91 5.70
CA ALA A 60 -0.76 1.11 6.81
C ALA A 60 -1.06 1.98 8.06
N ALA A 61 -0.21 2.98 8.33
CA ALA A 61 -0.47 3.94 9.41
C ALA A 61 -1.73 4.77 9.13
N SER A 62 -1.90 5.25 7.89
CA SER A 62 -3.11 5.97 7.48
C SER A 62 -4.37 5.11 7.58
N LEU A 63 -4.29 3.82 7.23
CA LEU A 63 -5.39 2.87 7.43
C LEU A 63 -5.75 2.75 8.92
N ALA A 64 -4.75 2.63 9.80
CA ALA A 64 -4.98 2.55 11.24
C ALA A 64 -5.72 3.80 11.78
N GLU A 65 -5.32 4.99 11.33
CA GLU A 65 -6.01 6.24 11.66
C GLU A 65 -7.47 6.23 11.17
N HIS A 66 -7.71 5.82 9.93
CA HIS A 66 -9.06 5.73 9.36
C HIS A 66 -9.95 4.75 10.13
N LEU A 67 -9.42 3.58 10.49
CA LEU A 67 -10.15 2.59 11.29
C LEU A 67 -10.48 3.12 12.67
N THR A 68 -9.52 3.76 13.35
CA THR A 68 -9.73 4.39 14.66
C THR A 68 -10.82 5.47 14.60
N GLN A 69 -10.80 6.32 13.54
CA GLN A 69 -11.83 7.34 13.33
C GLN A 69 -13.23 6.76 13.09
N LEU A 70 -13.31 5.63 12.38
CA LEU A 70 -14.60 4.94 12.18
C LEU A 70 -15.14 4.39 13.50
N TYR A 71 -14.30 3.71 14.29
CA TYR A 71 -14.68 3.17 15.60
C TYR A 71 -14.97 4.24 16.64
N ALA A 72 -14.40 5.43 16.53
CA ALA A 72 -14.76 6.57 17.39
C ALA A 72 -16.22 7.01 17.22
N LYS A 73 -16.86 6.67 16.10
CA LYS A 73 -18.28 6.95 15.82
C LYS A 73 -19.21 5.85 16.33
N GLY A 74 -18.67 4.75 16.83
CA GLY A 74 -19.41 3.60 17.36
C GLY A 74 -18.85 2.28 16.85
N PRO A 75 -19.30 1.15 17.42
CA PRO A 75 -18.88 -0.17 17.01
C PRO A 75 -19.33 -0.45 15.57
N LEU A 76 -18.47 -1.14 14.80
CA LEU A 76 -18.82 -1.56 13.45
C LEU A 76 -19.41 -2.97 13.47
N THR A 77 -20.48 -3.18 12.71
CA THR A 77 -21.12 -4.48 12.41
C THR A 77 -20.67 -5.04 11.06
N GLY A 78 -20.07 -4.21 10.20
CA GLY A 78 -19.51 -4.59 8.92
C GLY A 78 -18.46 -3.60 8.42
N LEU A 79 -17.49 -4.11 7.65
CA LEU A 79 -16.41 -3.29 7.06
C LEU A 79 -16.19 -3.67 5.60
N VAL A 80 -16.12 -2.66 4.76
CA VAL A 80 -15.72 -2.81 3.35
C VAL A 80 -14.33 -2.23 3.18
N LEU A 81 -13.39 -3.05 2.71
CA LEU A 81 -12.07 -2.62 2.24
C LEU A 81 -12.07 -2.58 0.71
N ASP A 82 -11.97 -1.40 0.13
CA ASP A 82 -11.99 -1.22 -1.32
C ASP A 82 -10.57 -1.05 -1.88
N LEU A 83 -10.14 -2.03 -2.67
CA LEU A 83 -8.86 -2.08 -3.36
C LEU A 83 -9.03 -1.95 -4.89
N ARG A 84 -10.22 -1.57 -5.37
CA ARG A 84 -10.45 -1.42 -6.82
C ARG A 84 -9.63 -0.29 -7.40
N ASN A 85 -9.02 -0.55 -8.57
CA ASN A 85 -8.12 0.37 -9.28
C ASN A 85 -6.88 0.76 -8.45
N ASP A 86 -6.46 -0.07 -7.51
CA ASP A 86 -5.24 0.11 -6.75
C ASP A 86 -4.11 -0.74 -7.39
N PRO A 87 -3.13 -0.12 -8.06
CA PRO A 87 -2.07 -0.83 -8.76
C PRO A 87 -1.05 -1.48 -7.81
N GLY A 88 -1.26 -1.36 -6.50
CA GLY A 88 -0.35 -1.84 -5.48
C GLY A 88 0.68 -0.80 -5.05
N GLY A 89 1.89 -1.25 -4.78
CA GLY A 89 2.99 -0.42 -4.31
C GLY A 89 3.98 -1.19 -3.44
N LEU A 90 4.28 -0.66 -2.27
CA LEU A 90 5.30 -1.21 -1.38
C LEU A 90 4.84 -2.50 -0.70
N LEU A 91 5.69 -3.54 -0.75
CA LEU A 91 5.41 -4.84 -0.14
C LEU A 91 5.12 -4.74 1.37
N HIS A 92 5.99 -4.05 2.12
CA HIS A 92 5.79 -3.89 3.57
C HIS A 92 4.49 -3.10 3.90
N GLY A 93 4.03 -2.24 3.00
CA GLY A 93 2.74 -1.59 3.11
C GLY A 93 1.58 -2.60 3.06
N SER A 94 1.65 -3.60 2.16
CA SER A 94 0.64 -4.67 2.11
C SER A 94 0.69 -5.57 3.35
N VAL A 95 1.90 -5.85 3.86
CA VAL A 95 2.05 -6.61 5.12
C VAL A 95 1.39 -5.86 6.28
N GLY A 96 1.64 -4.55 6.42
CA GLY A 96 1.03 -3.74 7.48
C GLY A 96 -0.49 -3.62 7.36
N VAL A 97 -1.01 -3.46 6.13
CA VAL A 97 -2.47 -3.44 5.90
C VAL A 97 -3.10 -4.79 6.25
N SER A 98 -2.46 -5.91 5.87
CA SER A 98 -2.94 -7.26 6.24
C SER A 98 -2.87 -7.50 7.74
N ALA A 99 -1.78 -7.07 8.40
CA ALA A 99 -1.57 -7.19 9.84
C ALA A 99 -2.63 -6.44 10.68
N ALA A 100 -3.20 -5.36 10.15
CA ALA A 100 -4.31 -4.67 10.80
C ALA A 100 -5.52 -5.59 11.05
N PHE A 101 -5.72 -6.58 10.18
CA PHE A 101 -6.91 -7.46 10.18
C PHE A 101 -6.62 -8.91 10.58
N LEU A 102 -5.38 -9.37 10.46
CA LEU A 102 -4.96 -10.73 10.78
C LEU A 102 -4.41 -10.84 12.22
N PRO A 103 -4.47 -12.02 12.83
CA PRO A 103 -3.73 -12.28 14.07
C PRO A 103 -2.23 -12.02 13.89
N ALA A 104 -1.54 -11.71 15.00
CA ALA A 104 -0.08 -11.63 14.98
C ALA A 104 0.54 -12.97 14.52
N ASP A 105 1.75 -12.89 13.98
CA ASP A 105 2.52 -14.05 13.51
C ASP A 105 1.84 -14.88 12.39
N THR A 106 0.83 -14.30 11.73
CA THR A 106 0.18 -14.93 10.58
C THR A 106 0.99 -14.69 9.31
N LEU A 107 1.18 -15.71 8.47
CA LEU A 107 1.84 -15.57 7.18
C LEU A 107 0.99 -14.68 6.25
N VAL A 108 1.57 -13.59 5.75
CA VAL A 108 0.91 -12.69 4.80
C VAL A 108 1.29 -13.04 3.36
N VAL A 109 2.57 -13.21 3.11
CA VAL A 109 3.09 -13.48 1.76
C VAL A 109 4.47 -14.13 1.85
N SER A 110 4.81 -14.96 0.87
CA SER A 110 6.17 -15.48 0.70
C SER A 110 6.72 -15.07 -0.66
N THR A 111 8.01 -14.82 -0.72
CA THR A 111 8.75 -14.66 -1.96
C THR A 111 9.59 -15.89 -2.24
N ASP A 112 9.72 -16.27 -3.51
CA ASP A 112 10.61 -17.32 -3.97
C ASP A 112 11.42 -16.82 -5.17
N GLY A 113 12.73 -16.80 -5.04
CA GLY A 113 13.66 -16.35 -6.05
C GLY A 113 14.81 -17.33 -6.25
N ARG A 114 15.68 -17.02 -7.19
CA ARG A 114 16.80 -17.91 -7.58
C ARG A 114 17.90 -17.99 -6.51
N THR A 115 18.03 -16.97 -5.67
CA THR A 115 19.03 -16.92 -4.61
C THR A 115 18.41 -17.26 -3.25
N PRO A 116 19.15 -17.80 -2.28
CA PRO A 116 18.62 -18.10 -0.94
C PRO A 116 17.98 -16.88 -0.27
N ASP A 117 18.58 -15.69 -0.42
CA ASP A 117 18.12 -14.43 0.18
C ASP A 117 16.80 -13.93 -0.44
N ALA A 118 16.43 -14.45 -1.63
CA ALA A 118 15.17 -14.14 -2.30
C ALA A 118 14.00 -14.98 -1.77
N LYS A 119 14.28 -16.00 -0.94
CA LYS A 119 13.27 -16.83 -0.28
C LYS A 119 12.97 -16.25 1.10
N ARG A 120 11.84 -15.57 1.22
CA ARG A 120 11.46 -14.94 2.48
C ARG A 120 9.96 -15.10 2.74
N LYS A 121 9.61 -15.31 4.01
CA LYS A 121 8.24 -15.23 4.51
C LYS A 121 8.07 -13.89 5.20
N TYR A 122 6.96 -13.24 4.94
CA TYR A 122 6.55 -11.99 5.58
C TYR A 122 5.32 -12.27 6.44
N MET A 123 5.48 -12.01 7.73
CA MET A 123 4.47 -12.30 8.75
C MET A 123 3.75 -11.03 9.16
N ALA A 124 2.58 -11.15 9.76
CA ALA A 124 1.86 -10.03 10.37
C ALA A 124 2.54 -9.59 11.67
N THR A 125 3.81 -9.14 11.59
CA THR A 125 4.65 -8.73 12.71
C THR A 125 5.26 -7.35 12.48
N PRO A 126 5.54 -6.58 13.53
CA PRO A 126 6.19 -5.27 13.42
C PRO A 126 7.49 -5.31 12.61
N ASP A 127 8.29 -6.36 12.74
CA ASP A 127 9.56 -6.52 12.03
C ASP A 127 9.39 -6.56 10.50
N ASP A 128 8.24 -7.02 10.02
CA ASP A 128 7.97 -7.16 8.60
C ASP A 128 7.23 -5.95 7.98
N TYR A 129 6.51 -5.15 8.77
CA TYR A 129 5.79 -3.98 8.24
C TYR A 129 6.33 -2.63 8.69
N LEU A 130 7.09 -2.53 9.80
CA LEU A 130 7.70 -1.26 10.20
C LEU A 130 8.99 -1.01 9.41
N ARG A 131 9.13 0.21 8.89
CA ARG A 131 10.33 0.67 8.20
C ARG A 131 10.73 2.04 8.75
N GLY A 132 11.90 2.07 9.42
CA GLY A 132 12.46 3.33 9.91
C GLY A 132 11.69 4.01 11.03
N THR A 133 10.61 3.43 11.53
CA THR A 133 9.86 3.89 12.70
C THR A 133 9.95 2.88 13.83
N ARG A 134 9.99 3.39 15.08
CA ARG A 134 9.98 2.56 16.29
C ARG A 134 8.58 2.41 16.89
N THR A 135 7.63 3.22 16.41
CA THR A 135 6.26 3.22 16.95
C THR A 135 5.39 2.33 16.08
N ASP A 136 4.84 1.29 16.70
CA ASP A 136 3.87 0.41 16.04
C ASP A 136 2.51 1.11 15.96
N PHE A 137 2.14 1.53 14.75
CA PHE A 137 0.88 2.22 14.47
C PHE A 137 -0.35 1.29 14.54
N LEU A 138 -0.16 -0.02 14.64
CA LEU A 138 -1.26 -0.99 14.80
C LEU A 138 -1.53 -1.35 16.27
N LYS A 139 -0.64 -0.97 17.20
CA LYS A 139 -0.72 -1.34 18.61
C LYS A 139 -2.04 -0.92 19.27
N ASP A 140 -2.51 0.29 18.92
CA ASP A 140 -3.68 0.90 19.54
C ASP A 140 -4.94 0.78 18.69
N LEU A 141 -4.96 -0.15 17.72
CA LEU A 141 -6.15 -0.40 16.92
C LEU A 141 -7.30 -0.94 17.81
N PRO A 142 -8.54 -0.48 17.58
CA PRO A 142 -9.70 -1.04 18.25
C PRO A 142 -9.79 -2.54 18.08
N ALA A 143 -10.01 -3.28 19.15
CA ALA A 143 -10.05 -4.75 19.15
C ALA A 143 -11.06 -5.33 18.15
N GLY A 144 -12.17 -4.62 17.91
CA GLY A 144 -13.19 -4.99 16.93
C GLY A 144 -12.69 -5.08 15.48
N VAL A 145 -11.59 -4.38 15.13
CA VAL A 145 -11.05 -4.38 13.76
C VAL A 145 -10.70 -5.79 13.28
N LYS A 146 -10.17 -6.62 14.16
CA LYS A 146 -9.77 -8.00 13.81
C LYS A 146 -10.95 -8.98 13.68
N ASN A 147 -12.13 -8.63 14.22
CA ASN A 147 -13.26 -9.54 14.31
C ASN A 147 -14.49 -9.09 13.51
N VAL A 148 -14.59 -7.81 13.13
CA VAL A 148 -15.72 -7.29 12.36
C VAL A 148 -15.89 -8.07 11.04
N PRO A 149 -17.11 -8.50 10.68
CA PRO A 149 -17.37 -9.06 9.36
C PRO A 149 -16.90 -8.12 8.28
N MET A 150 -16.11 -8.62 7.30
CA MET A 150 -15.55 -7.74 6.28
C MET A 150 -15.57 -8.34 4.88
N VAL A 151 -15.62 -7.44 3.92
CA VAL A 151 -15.56 -7.71 2.49
C VAL A 151 -14.43 -6.90 1.87
N VAL A 152 -13.68 -7.53 0.97
CA VAL A 152 -12.65 -6.85 0.16
C VAL A 152 -13.18 -6.72 -1.26
N LEU A 153 -13.20 -5.48 -1.78
CA LEU A 153 -13.59 -5.22 -3.16
C LEU A 153 -12.36 -5.13 -4.06
N VAL A 154 -12.37 -5.87 -5.15
CA VAL A 154 -11.28 -5.92 -6.14
C VAL A 154 -11.79 -5.82 -7.57
N ASN A 155 -10.92 -5.44 -8.51
CA ASN A 155 -11.19 -5.49 -9.95
C ASN A 155 -9.90 -5.66 -10.76
N GLY A 156 -9.98 -5.63 -12.08
CA GLY A 156 -8.82 -5.76 -12.98
C GLY A 156 -7.73 -4.69 -12.80
N GLY A 157 -8.02 -3.59 -12.10
CA GLY A 157 -7.03 -2.58 -11.72
C GLY A 157 -6.37 -2.84 -10.36
N SER A 158 -6.80 -3.87 -9.62
CA SER A 158 -6.16 -4.31 -8.37
C SER A 158 -4.95 -5.17 -8.69
N ALA A 159 -3.75 -4.75 -8.28
CA ALA A 159 -2.52 -5.43 -8.65
C ALA A 159 -1.49 -5.49 -7.51
N SER A 160 -0.58 -6.49 -7.53
CA SER A 160 0.61 -6.53 -6.67
C SER A 160 0.26 -6.49 -5.18
N ALA A 161 0.61 -5.40 -4.45
CA ALA A 161 0.33 -5.25 -3.01
C ALA A 161 -1.17 -5.39 -2.68
N SER A 162 -2.07 -4.94 -3.56
CA SER A 162 -3.52 -5.13 -3.40
C SER A 162 -3.90 -6.62 -3.48
N GLU A 163 -3.24 -7.37 -4.37
CA GLU A 163 -3.48 -8.81 -4.50
C GLU A 163 -2.93 -9.58 -3.29
N ILE A 164 -1.81 -9.13 -2.73
CA ILE A 164 -1.27 -9.69 -1.48
C ILE A 164 -2.28 -9.54 -0.34
N VAL A 165 -2.84 -8.34 -0.16
CA VAL A 165 -3.83 -8.09 0.89
C VAL A 165 -5.10 -8.93 0.67
N ALA A 166 -5.64 -8.90 -0.55
CA ALA A 166 -6.85 -9.67 -0.88
C ALA A 166 -6.65 -11.18 -0.68
N GLY A 167 -5.51 -11.71 -1.17
CA GLY A 167 -5.15 -13.12 -1.04
C GLY A 167 -4.95 -13.53 0.43
N ALA A 168 -4.15 -12.78 1.19
CA ALA A 168 -3.92 -13.09 2.60
C ALA A 168 -5.23 -13.09 3.41
N LEU A 169 -6.09 -12.09 3.21
CA LEU A 169 -7.37 -12.03 3.92
C LEU A 169 -8.34 -13.14 3.50
N GLN A 170 -8.28 -13.57 2.24
CA GLN A 170 -9.09 -14.69 1.72
C GLN A 170 -8.59 -16.03 2.24
N ASP A 171 -7.29 -16.30 2.16
CA ASP A 171 -6.67 -17.57 2.55
C ASP A 171 -6.85 -17.86 4.04
N HIS A 172 -6.73 -16.81 4.87
CA HIS A 172 -7.00 -16.91 6.30
C HIS A 172 -8.49 -16.80 6.65
N LYS A 173 -9.40 -16.82 5.67
CA LYS A 173 -10.86 -16.74 5.86
C LYS A 173 -11.29 -15.50 6.68
N ARG A 174 -10.46 -14.46 6.66
CA ARG A 174 -10.73 -13.23 7.40
C ARG A 174 -11.76 -12.35 6.69
N ALA A 175 -11.79 -12.39 5.36
CA ALA A 175 -12.72 -11.62 4.55
C ALA A 175 -13.21 -12.43 3.34
N LYS A 176 -14.38 -12.04 2.84
CA LYS A 176 -14.83 -12.44 1.50
C LYS A 176 -14.33 -11.46 0.48
N VAL A 177 -13.75 -11.95 -0.62
CA VAL A 177 -13.33 -11.11 -1.75
C VAL A 177 -14.47 -11.05 -2.77
N LEU A 178 -14.87 -9.85 -3.16
CA LEU A 178 -15.92 -9.60 -4.13
C LEU A 178 -15.41 -8.70 -5.26
N GLY A 179 -15.86 -8.97 -6.47
CA GLY A 179 -15.53 -8.16 -7.64
C GLY A 179 -15.19 -9.01 -8.85
N THR A 180 -14.32 -8.49 -9.70
CA THR A 180 -13.84 -9.18 -10.90
C THR A 180 -12.39 -9.64 -10.70
N GLN A 181 -11.89 -10.47 -11.61
CA GLN A 181 -10.51 -10.96 -11.59
C GLN A 181 -9.51 -9.79 -11.49
N THR A 182 -8.50 -9.95 -10.64
CA THR A 182 -7.42 -9.00 -10.44
C THR A 182 -6.37 -9.08 -11.56
N PHE A 183 -5.39 -8.19 -11.57
CA PHE A 183 -4.39 -8.07 -12.62
C PHE A 183 -3.50 -9.33 -12.76
N GLY A 184 -3.16 -10.00 -11.66
CA GLY A 184 -2.31 -11.20 -11.67
C GLY A 184 -0.81 -10.88 -11.66
N LYS A 185 -0.37 -9.84 -10.94
CA LYS A 185 1.05 -9.53 -10.80
C LYS A 185 1.68 -10.34 -9.66
N GLY A 186 2.07 -11.57 -9.94
CA GLY A 186 2.76 -12.49 -9.02
C GLY A 186 4.27 -12.29 -8.97
N SER A 187 4.80 -11.07 -8.97
CA SER A 187 6.23 -10.81 -8.89
C SER A 187 6.58 -9.53 -8.13
N VAL A 188 7.64 -9.58 -7.32
CA VAL A 188 8.25 -8.43 -6.65
C VAL A 188 9.54 -8.04 -7.39
N GLN A 189 9.79 -6.74 -7.46
CA GLN A 189 11.01 -6.18 -8.04
C GLN A 189 11.76 -5.38 -6.99
N THR A 190 13.03 -5.75 -6.77
CA THR A 190 13.96 -4.98 -5.93
C THR A 190 14.87 -4.16 -6.82
N ILE A 191 14.96 -2.87 -6.57
CA ILE A 191 15.86 -1.96 -7.29
C ILE A 191 17.17 -1.88 -6.53
N LEU A 192 18.23 -2.40 -7.12
CA LEU A 192 19.59 -2.32 -6.59
C LEU A 192 20.34 -1.15 -7.23
N PRO A 193 20.87 -0.19 -6.45
CA PRO A 193 21.72 0.85 -7.00
C PRO A 193 23.06 0.24 -7.45
N LEU A 194 23.49 0.56 -8.66
CA LEU A 194 24.81 0.16 -9.13
C LEU A 194 25.90 1.07 -8.54
N THR A 195 27.06 0.50 -8.27
CA THR A 195 28.19 1.15 -7.58
C THR A 195 28.66 2.43 -8.27
N ASN A 196 28.51 2.52 -9.59
CA ASN A 196 28.99 3.66 -10.39
C ASN A 196 27.95 4.76 -10.57
N LYS A 197 26.79 4.69 -9.92
CA LYS A 197 25.65 5.64 -10.08
C LYS A 197 25.10 5.78 -11.50
N ILE A 198 25.51 4.95 -12.46
CA ILE A 198 25.16 5.04 -13.89
C ILE A 198 23.85 4.32 -14.22
N GLY A 199 23.30 3.55 -13.27
CA GLY A 199 22.05 2.81 -13.50
C GLY A 199 21.52 2.13 -12.25
N ARG A 200 20.43 1.35 -12.43
CA ARG A 200 19.83 0.52 -11.41
C ARG A 200 19.59 -0.88 -11.99
N ALA A 201 19.98 -1.90 -11.25
CA ALA A 201 19.58 -3.27 -11.55
C ALA A 201 18.22 -3.55 -10.91
N SER A 202 17.42 -4.38 -11.55
CA SER A 202 16.13 -4.83 -11.04
C SER A 202 16.16 -6.35 -10.93
N CYS A 203 15.99 -6.88 -9.72
CA CYS A 203 15.73 -8.30 -9.50
C CYS A 203 14.21 -8.53 -9.46
N ARG A 204 13.76 -9.60 -10.12
CA ARG A 204 12.36 -10.03 -10.13
C ARG A 204 12.26 -11.36 -9.40
N GLU A 205 11.39 -11.43 -8.40
CA GLU A 205 11.10 -12.61 -7.60
C GLU A 205 9.62 -12.96 -7.74
N ARG A 206 9.27 -14.24 -7.60
CA ARG A 206 7.87 -14.68 -7.53
C ARG A 206 7.30 -14.38 -6.14
N VAL A 207 6.02 -14.10 -6.12
CA VAL A 207 5.21 -13.83 -4.91
C VAL A 207 4.11 -14.87 -4.84
#